data_8ba7296738d710d8644b49478bd0cfc8
#
_entry.id   8ba7296738d710d8644b49478bd0cfc8
#
_cell.length_a   1.000
_cell.length_b   1.000
_cell.length_c   1.000
_cell.angle_alpha   90.00
_cell.angle_beta   90.00
_cell.angle_gamma   90.00
#
_symmetry.space_group_name_H-M   'P 1'
#
loop_
_entity.id
_entity.type
_entity.pdbx_description
1 polymer ?
#
loop_
_entity_poly.entity_id
_entity_poly.type
_entity_poly.pdbx_seq_one_letter_code
_entity_poly.pdbx_strand_id
1 'polypeptide(L)'
;MEPVLDPETTDVDPDVRDAALAVIAPPPPAEPAAAQPKDARSEMLEDYSLRYAPARYRKWSEFAVANTALGGIAYLADFAIGGSLAVTFGFTNAFWAILLAASVIFLTSFPIAYYSAKYSIDMDLITRGAGFGYFGGTVTSVIYASFTFIFFALEGSIMAQGLKLGLGIPLWLGYGVSALMIPPLVVFGMTLLSKMQMWTQPLWLVGMFLPFIAIAIIDPAAYEQWTHYGGATGGNTAFSLVALGAGAGIALSLIAQIGEQVDYLRFMPTKTKESSKRWWVAVVAAGPGWVILGALKQLGGAFLAFYIVGEVGAAVATQPVEQFLAGFDAFLPYALALGIAVFFVVLSQVKINVTNAYSGSLRWTNFFSTAFKWYPGRVYFVFFNVGIALVLMEANMFSFLNELLGFYSNVAIAWIGAVVADLVINKPLLKTSPSYIEFKRAHTPKFNPIGFGAMVVASAVSIAAYFGAFGEMLDAWSPFLAITIAMVLSPILSILLRNRDMYIAREPTVPPAERSTVQVQCSVCTEHFEMPDVALCPFHKGPICSLCCTLEKSCKDVCKTDLPGSEQTGIPLPMVGAPQG
;
A
#
# COMPACT_ATOMS: atom_id res chain seq x y z
N MET A 1 18.42 -37.12 -7.65
CA MET A 1 17.36 -38.03 -7.16
C MET A 1 17.07 -37.57 -5.73
N GLU A 2 16.13 -36.68 -5.59
CA GLU A 2 15.63 -36.25 -4.28
C GLU A 2 14.31 -36.99 -4.03
N PRO A 3 14.07 -37.48 -2.80
CA PRO A 3 12.79 -38.08 -2.48
C PRO A 3 11.73 -36.98 -2.33
N VAL A 4 10.73 -37.02 -3.17
CA VAL A 4 9.46 -36.35 -3.02
C VAL A 4 8.84 -36.84 -1.71
N LEU A 5 8.77 -36.02 -0.69
CA LEU A 5 8.02 -36.30 0.52
C LEU A 5 6.53 -36.19 0.21
N ASP A 6 5.90 -37.35 0.16
CA ASP A 6 4.47 -37.56 0.04
C ASP A 6 3.78 -36.99 1.29
N PRO A 7 2.75 -36.14 1.16
CA PRO A 7 2.05 -35.55 2.30
C PRO A 7 1.22 -36.54 3.13
N GLU A 8 1.21 -37.80 2.82
CA GLU A 8 0.38 -38.81 3.51
C GLU A 8 1.10 -39.68 4.57
N THR A 9 2.39 -39.43 4.87
CA THR A 9 3.10 -40.22 5.88
C THR A 9 3.65 -39.35 7.02
N THR A 10 2.77 -38.76 7.82
CA THR A 10 3.04 -38.55 9.23
C THR A 10 2.22 -39.58 10.00
N ASP A 11 2.87 -40.66 10.37
CA ASP A 11 2.40 -41.65 11.33
C ASP A 11 2.21 -40.94 12.69
N VAL A 12 1.08 -40.27 12.85
CA VAL A 12 0.57 -39.83 14.15
C VAL A 12 -0.24 -41.01 14.65
N ASP A 13 0.19 -41.59 15.77
CA ASP A 13 -0.49 -42.67 16.47
C ASP A 13 -2.01 -42.46 16.43
N PRO A 14 -2.78 -43.43 15.90
CA PRO A 14 -4.23 -43.34 15.79
C PRO A 14 -4.89 -42.99 17.14
N ASP A 15 -4.36 -43.48 18.25
CA ASP A 15 -4.88 -43.21 19.60
C ASP A 15 -4.68 -41.72 20.02
N VAL A 16 -3.62 -41.06 19.56
CA VAL A 16 -3.39 -39.62 19.78
C VAL A 16 -4.30 -38.80 18.88
N ARG A 17 -4.58 -39.26 17.67
CA ARG A 17 -5.52 -38.62 16.75
C ARG A 17 -6.95 -38.75 17.24
N ASP A 18 -7.35 -39.91 17.72
CA ASP A 18 -8.69 -40.16 18.26
C ASP A 18 -8.89 -39.50 19.63
N ALA A 19 -7.86 -39.42 20.47
CA ALA A 19 -7.90 -38.65 21.70
C ALA A 19 -8.02 -37.14 21.44
N ALA A 20 -7.31 -36.61 20.42
CA ALA A 20 -7.46 -35.22 19.98
C ALA A 20 -8.84 -34.94 19.39
N LEU A 21 -9.43 -35.92 18.66
CA LEU A 21 -10.78 -35.83 18.11
C LEU A 21 -11.87 -36.04 19.20
N ALA A 22 -11.62 -36.85 20.22
CA ALA A 22 -12.56 -37.05 21.31
C ALA A 22 -12.65 -35.84 22.28
N VAL A 23 -11.55 -35.08 22.41
CA VAL A 23 -11.53 -33.79 23.14
C VAL A 23 -12.29 -32.69 22.37
N ILE A 24 -12.56 -32.91 21.08
CA ILE A 24 -13.26 -31.98 20.18
C ILE A 24 -14.73 -32.38 20.01
N ALA A 25 -15.25 -33.36 20.77
CA ALA A 25 -16.68 -33.68 20.74
C ALA A 25 -17.48 -32.41 21.13
N PRO A 26 -18.33 -31.87 20.24
CA PRO A 26 -19.06 -30.65 20.56
C PRO A 26 -19.97 -30.89 21.77
N PRO A 27 -20.06 -29.91 22.69
CA PRO A 27 -21.18 -29.91 23.66
C PRO A 27 -22.49 -29.96 22.88
N PRO A 28 -23.58 -30.56 23.46
CA PRO A 28 -24.86 -30.60 22.78
C PRO A 28 -25.24 -29.20 22.30
N PRO A 29 -25.90 -29.08 21.13
CA PRO A 29 -26.17 -27.78 20.52
C PRO A 29 -26.91 -26.91 21.56
N ALA A 30 -26.21 -25.89 22.04
CA ALA A 30 -26.87 -24.80 22.74
C ALA A 30 -27.90 -24.24 21.77
N GLU A 31 -29.15 -24.07 22.27
CA GLU A 31 -30.18 -23.37 21.50
C GLU A 31 -29.56 -22.13 20.84
N PRO A 32 -29.90 -21.85 19.58
CA PRO A 32 -29.34 -20.70 18.90
C PRO A 32 -29.69 -19.47 19.75
N ALA A 33 -28.69 -18.95 20.47
CA ALA A 33 -28.83 -17.66 21.13
C ALA A 33 -29.29 -16.69 20.05
N ALA A 34 -30.46 -16.11 20.24
CA ALA A 34 -31.06 -15.16 19.31
C ALA A 34 -29.98 -14.18 18.91
N ALA A 35 -29.63 -14.13 17.62
CA ALA A 35 -28.59 -13.28 17.11
C ALA A 35 -28.89 -11.86 17.59
N GLN A 36 -28.12 -11.36 18.55
CA GLN A 36 -28.23 -9.96 18.95
C GLN A 36 -28.04 -9.13 17.67
N PRO A 37 -28.85 -8.08 17.46
CA PRO A 37 -28.71 -7.24 16.28
C PRO A 37 -27.26 -6.77 16.26
N LYS A 38 -26.49 -7.30 15.30
CA LYS A 38 -25.13 -6.86 15.04
C LYS A 38 -25.19 -5.35 14.91
N ASP A 39 -24.34 -4.64 15.61
CA ASP A 39 -24.28 -3.20 15.51
C ASP A 39 -23.98 -2.85 14.05
N ALA A 40 -25.02 -2.57 13.26
CA ALA A 40 -24.97 -2.26 11.84
C ALA A 40 -23.98 -1.13 11.56
N ARG A 41 -23.67 -0.33 12.57
CA ARG A 41 -22.71 0.76 12.54
C ARG A 41 -21.26 0.25 12.46
N SER A 42 -20.89 -0.81 13.20
CA SER A 42 -19.53 -1.37 13.14
C SER A 42 -19.25 -2.10 11.83
N GLU A 43 -20.27 -2.74 11.25
CA GLU A 43 -20.18 -3.37 9.93
C GLU A 43 -20.08 -2.32 8.80
N MET A 44 -20.73 -1.18 8.95
CA MET A 44 -20.74 -0.10 7.97
C MET A 44 -19.39 0.65 7.93
N LEU A 45 -18.64 0.68 9.02
CA LEU A 45 -17.36 1.40 9.12
C LEU A 45 -16.17 0.59 8.61
N GLU A 46 -16.33 -0.72 8.36
CA GLU A 46 -15.32 -1.63 7.78
C GLU A 46 -13.90 -1.45 8.38
N ASP A 47 -13.81 -1.42 9.71
CA ASP A 47 -12.55 -1.22 10.40
C ASP A 47 -11.78 -2.53 10.58
N TYR A 48 -10.87 -2.82 9.64
CA TYR A 48 -10.01 -4.02 9.64
C TYR A 48 -8.54 -3.70 9.92
N SER A 49 -8.27 -2.60 10.59
CA SER A 49 -6.91 -2.29 11.03
C SER A 49 -6.39 -3.41 11.95
N LEU A 50 -5.13 -3.80 11.81
CA LEU A 50 -4.47 -4.85 12.60
C LEU A 50 -5.04 -6.27 12.43
N ARG A 51 -5.90 -6.49 11.44
CA ARG A 51 -6.63 -7.73 11.23
C ARG A 51 -6.58 -8.16 9.77
N TYR A 52 -6.63 -9.46 9.51
CA TYR A 52 -6.81 -9.94 8.16
C TYR A 52 -8.26 -9.69 7.68
N ALA A 53 -8.47 -9.66 6.36
CA ALA A 53 -9.81 -9.49 5.80
C ALA A 53 -10.62 -10.80 5.91
N PRO A 54 -11.67 -10.89 6.78
CA PRO A 54 -12.43 -12.11 7.00
C PRO A 54 -13.18 -12.58 5.74
N ALA A 55 -13.46 -13.87 5.63
CA ALA A 55 -14.13 -14.46 4.47
C ALA A 55 -15.51 -13.82 4.19
N ARG A 56 -16.24 -13.42 5.26
CA ARG A 56 -17.55 -12.75 5.15
C ARG A 56 -17.50 -11.42 4.40
N TYR A 57 -16.33 -10.78 4.32
CA TYR A 57 -16.14 -9.51 3.60
C TYR A 57 -15.48 -9.67 2.23
N ARG A 58 -14.95 -10.85 1.91
CA ARG A 58 -14.36 -11.17 0.61
C ARG A 58 -15.41 -11.63 -0.40
N LYS A 59 -16.45 -10.81 -0.60
CA LYS A 59 -17.61 -11.09 -1.47
C LYS A 59 -17.42 -10.56 -2.89
N TRP A 60 -16.36 -9.82 -3.15
CA TRP A 60 -16.11 -9.24 -4.46
C TRP A 60 -15.55 -10.27 -5.43
N SER A 61 -15.90 -10.13 -6.71
CA SER A 61 -15.25 -10.91 -7.75
C SER A 61 -13.82 -10.40 -7.97
N GLU A 62 -12.97 -11.23 -8.59
CA GLU A 62 -11.61 -10.86 -8.96
C GLU A 62 -11.59 -9.57 -9.81
N PHE A 63 -12.56 -9.45 -10.74
CA PHE A 63 -12.73 -8.25 -11.56
C PHE A 63 -13.07 -7.01 -10.73
N ALA A 64 -13.98 -7.12 -9.78
CA ALA A 64 -14.38 -5.98 -8.94
C ALA A 64 -13.21 -5.48 -8.09
N VAL A 65 -12.42 -6.39 -7.49
CA VAL A 65 -11.21 -6.01 -6.75
C VAL A 65 -10.20 -5.32 -7.66
N ALA A 66 -9.89 -5.89 -8.81
CA ALA A 66 -8.91 -5.33 -9.74
C ALA A 66 -9.35 -3.96 -10.27
N ASN A 67 -10.61 -3.83 -10.69
CA ASN A 67 -11.13 -2.57 -11.21
C ASN A 67 -11.20 -1.46 -10.14
N THR A 68 -11.51 -1.82 -8.89
CA THR A 68 -11.49 -0.86 -7.77
C THR A 68 -10.08 -0.38 -7.49
N ALA A 69 -9.11 -1.29 -7.44
CA ALA A 69 -7.70 -0.95 -7.24
C ALA A 69 -7.15 -0.07 -8.36
N LEU A 70 -7.47 -0.39 -9.63
CA LEU A 70 -7.10 0.44 -10.79
C LEU A 70 -7.87 1.77 -10.82
N GLY A 71 -9.08 1.83 -10.25
CA GLY A 71 -9.81 3.07 -10.06
C GLY A 71 -9.11 4.04 -9.11
N GLY A 72 -8.43 3.52 -8.08
CA GLY A 72 -7.65 4.29 -7.12
C GLY A 72 -6.40 4.97 -7.72
N ILE A 73 -5.92 4.53 -8.90
CA ILE A 73 -4.76 5.16 -9.56
C ILE A 73 -5.13 6.34 -10.47
N ALA A 74 -6.30 6.93 -10.27
CA ALA A 74 -6.75 8.08 -11.06
C ALA A 74 -5.99 9.40 -10.77
N TYR A 75 -5.03 9.38 -9.86
CA TYR A 75 -4.25 10.55 -9.46
C TYR A 75 -3.50 11.22 -10.62
N LEU A 76 -3.38 12.56 -10.53
CA LEU A 76 -2.72 13.38 -11.53
C LEU A 76 -1.29 13.80 -11.14
N ALA A 77 -0.81 13.43 -9.96
CA ALA A 77 0.59 13.63 -9.58
C ALA A 77 1.57 13.01 -10.58
N ASP A 78 1.22 11.90 -11.23
CA ASP A 78 2.04 11.32 -12.31
C ASP A 78 2.28 12.32 -13.45
N PHE A 79 1.26 13.12 -13.80
CA PHE A 79 1.40 14.16 -14.83
C PHE A 79 2.32 15.30 -14.38
N ALA A 80 2.23 15.68 -13.09
CA ALA A 80 3.14 16.67 -12.52
C ALA A 80 4.59 16.15 -12.47
N ILE A 81 4.78 14.90 -12.01
CA ILE A 81 6.09 14.25 -11.94
C ILE A 81 6.68 14.13 -13.35
N GLY A 82 5.94 13.55 -14.29
CA GLY A 82 6.41 13.38 -15.67
C GLY A 82 6.75 14.70 -16.36
N GLY A 83 5.89 15.71 -16.18
CA GLY A 83 6.11 17.07 -16.66
C GLY A 83 7.40 17.67 -16.07
N SER A 84 7.58 17.55 -14.76
CA SER A 84 8.77 18.01 -14.06
C SER A 84 10.05 17.32 -14.57
N LEU A 85 10.01 16.01 -14.76
CA LEU A 85 11.14 15.24 -15.29
C LEU A 85 11.51 15.69 -16.70
N ALA A 86 10.51 15.88 -17.59
CA ALA A 86 10.76 16.33 -18.96
C ALA A 86 11.30 17.74 -19.00
N VAL A 87 10.73 18.66 -18.24
CA VAL A 87 11.17 20.06 -18.15
C VAL A 87 12.59 20.16 -17.60
N THR A 88 12.93 19.35 -16.61
CA THR A 88 14.26 19.37 -15.96
C THR A 88 15.33 18.65 -16.79
N PHE A 89 15.03 17.43 -17.26
CA PHE A 89 16.06 16.52 -17.81
C PHE A 89 15.94 16.27 -19.31
N GLY A 90 14.93 16.83 -19.97
CA GLY A 90 14.62 16.56 -21.37
C GLY A 90 14.00 15.17 -21.61
N PHE A 91 13.59 14.92 -22.86
CA PHE A 91 12.87 13.68 -23.24
C PHE A 91 13.68 12.42 -22.93
N THR A 92 14.92 12.34 -23.43
CA THR A 92 15.72 11.10 -23.37
C THR A 92 15.91 10.61 -21.93
N ASN A 93 16.30 11.51 -21.03
CA ASN A 93 16.56 11.15 -19.63
C ASN A 93 15.26 10.89 -18.87
N ALA A 94 14.21 11.70 -19.09
CA ALA A 94 12.90 11.51 -18.45
C ALA A 94 12.26 10.17 -18.87
N PHE A 95 12.30 9.83 -20.18
CA PHE A 95 11.75 8.58 -20.70
C PHE A 95 12.41 7.35 -20.03
N TRP A 96 13.74 7.29 -20.03
CA TRP A 96 14.44 6.17 -19.42
C TRP A 96 14.33 6.13 -17.90
N ALA A 97 14.26 7.29 -17.24
CA ALA A 97 14.04 7.39 -15.79
C ALA A 97 12.66 6.83 -15.39
N ILE A 98 11.61 7.19 -16.11
CA ILE A 98 10.26 6.67 -15.90
C ILE A 98 10.21 5.15 -16.10
N LEU A 99 10.80 4.64 -17.19
CA LEU A 99 10.81 3.19 -17.45
C LEU A 99 11.62 2.42 -16.41
N LEU A 100 12.76 2.95 -15.97
CA LEU A 100 13.57 2.32 -14.94
C LEU A 100 12.83 2.26 -13.61
N ALA A 101 12.25 3.37 -13.16
CA ALA A 101 11.46 3.42 -11.93
C ALA A 101 10.24 2.48 -12.01
N ALA A 102 9.49 2.50 -13.12
CA ALA A 102 8.36 1.63 -13.33
C ALA A 102 8.74 0.14 -13.28
N SER A 103 9.90 -0.22 -13.85
CA SER A 103 10.42 -1.60 -13.81
C SER A 103 10.71 -2.05 -12.39
N VAL A 104 11.36 -1.22 -11.58
CA VAL A 104 11.67 -1.52 -10.18
C VAL A 104 10.38 -1.65 -9.36
N ILE A 105 9.43 -0.72 -9.53
CA ILE A 105 8.15 -0.76 -8.83
C ILE A 105 7.36 -2.01 -9.22
N PHE A 106 7.32 -2.37 -10.52
CA PHE A 106 6.63 -3.57 -10.99
C PHE A 106 7.18 -4.85 -10.33
N LEU A 107 8.50 -5.01 -10.36
CA LEU A 107 9.16 -6.20 -9.84
C LEU A 107 9.01 -6.33 -8.32
N THR A 108 9.13 -5.24 -7.59
CA THR A 108 8.99 -5.22 -6.12
C THR A 108 7.55 -5.38 -5.65
N SER A 109 6.59 -4.86 -6.42
CA SER A 109 5.17 -4.97 -6.10
C SER A 109 4.63 -6.39 -6.27
N PHE A 110 5.20 -7.19 -7.18
CA PHE A 110 4.69 -8.52 -7.50
C PHE A 110 4.61 -9.48 -6.30
N PRO A 111 5.70 -9.72 -5.53
CA PRO A 111 5.64 -10.61 -4.37
C PRO A 111 4.71 -10.05 -3.28
N ILE A 112 4.70 -8.75 -3.04
CA ILE A 112 3.84 -8.11 -2.05
C ILE A 112 2.37 -8.34 -2.40
N ALA A 113 1.97 -8.10 -3.65
CA ALA A 113 0.61 -8.34 -4.14
C ALA A 113 0.20 -9.81 -4.00
N TYR A 114 1.09 -10.73 -4.35
CA TYR A 114 0.84 -12.17 -4.20
C TYR A 114 0.56 -12.57 -2.75
N TYR A 115 1.43 -12.17 -1.82
CA TYR A 115 1.27 -12.52 -0.41
C TYR A 115 0.03 -11.86 0.22
N SER A 116 -0.28 -10.61 -0.14
CA SER A 116 -1.51 -9.94 0.28
C SER A 116 -2.76 -10.70 -0.16
N ALA A 117 -2.86 -11.00 -1.45
CA ALA A 117 -4.00 -11.73 -2.01
C ALA A 117 -4.09 -13.16 -1.48
N LYS A 118 -2.96 -13.82 -1.21
CA LYS A 118 -2.90 -15.17 -0.65
C LYS A 118 -3.37 -15.22 0.80
N TYR A 119 -2.90 -14.32 1.65
CA TYR A 119 -3.17 -14.34 3.10
C TYR A 119 -4.28 -13.38 3.53
N SER A 120 -4.80 -12.55 2.62
CA SER A 120 -5.85 -11.54 2.90
C SER A 120 -5.43 -10.51 3.95
N ILE A 121 -4.19 -10.03 3.85
CA ILE A 121 -3.55 -9.08 4.78
C ILE A 121 -3.04 -7.85 4.06
N ASP A 122 -2.98 -6.75 4.77
CA ASP A 122 -2.47 -5.47 4.29
C ASP A 122 -0.93 -5.36 4.40
N MET A 123 -0.39 -4.22 3.97
CA MET A 123 1.03 -3.98 3.94
C MET A 123 1.69 -3.99 5.32
N ASP A 124 0.99 -3.49 6.37
CA ASP A 124 1.54 -3.48 7.73
C ASP A 124 1.69 -4.89 8.28
N LEU A 125 0.70 -5.75 8.03
CA LEU A 125 0.73 -7.14 8.48
C LEU A 125 1.76 -7.97 7.71
N ILE A 126 1.92 -7.71 6.40
CA ILE A 126 3.01 -8.30 5.60
C ILE A 126 4.36 -7.90 6.19
N THR A 127 4.57 -6.62 6.45
CA THR A 127 5.82 -6.08 6.99
C THR A 127 6.17 -6.72 8.33
N ARG A 128 5.20 -6.89 9.24
CA ARG A 128 5.43 -7.57 10.54
C ARG A 128 6.07 -8.94 10.38
N GLY A 129 5.53 -9.75 9.46
CA GLY A 129 6.01 -11.11 9.20
C GLY A 129 7.18 -11.22 8.23
N ALA A 130 7.59 -10.10 7.63
CA ALA A 130 8.73 -10.01 6.71
C ALA A 130 10.01 -9.51 7.40
N GLY A 131 10.25 -9.94 8.63
CA GLY A 131 11.49 -9.64 9.35
C GLY A 131 11.54 -8.29 10.06
N PHE A 132 10.38 -7.67 10.40
CA PHE A 132 10.33 -6.42 11.15
C PHE A 132 9.88 -6.59 12.61
N GLY A 133 9.07 -7.61 12.88
CA GLY A 133 8.39 -7.77 14.16
C GLY A 133 7.19 -6.82 14.30
N TYR A 134 6.42 -6.96 15.39
CA TYR A 134 5.16 -6.22 15.49
C TYR A 134 5.36 -4.71 15.72
N PHE A 135 6.40 -4.29 16.44
CA PHE A 135 6.69 -2.88 16.68
C PHE A 135 7.52 -2.26 15.55
N GLY A 136 8.47 -3.01 14.96
CA GLY A 136 9.19 -2.59 13.76
C GLY A 136 8.25 -2.31 12.59
N GLY A 137 7.24 -3.20 12.37
CA GLY A 137 6.17 -2.96 11.42
C GLY A 137 5.28 -1.74 11.76
N THR A 138 5.19 -1.36 13.03
CA THR A 138 4.48 -0.13 13.44
C THR A 138 5.25 1.13 13.07
N VAL A 139 6.59 1.10 13.13
CA VAL A 139 7.42 2.22 12.65
C VAL A 139 7.22 2.41 11.14
N THR A 140 7.15 1.33 10.37
CA THR A 140 6.89 1.43 8.92
C THR A 140 5.49 1.92 8.59
N SER A 141 4.51 1.76 9.51
CA SER A 141 3.19 2.36 9.34
C SER A 141 3.25 3.90 9.29
N VAL A 142 4.20 4.54 10.00
CA VAL A 142 4.42 5.99 9.90
C VAL A 142 5.01 6.36 8.54
N ILE A 143 5.95 5.55 8.02
CA ILE A 143 6.51 5.77 6.67
C ILE A 143 5.39 5.71 5.63
N TYR A 144 4.50 4.73 5.74
CA TYR A 144 3.39 4.60 4.81
C TYR A 144 2.30 5.67 5.06
N ALA A 145 1.99 6.04 6.29
CA ALA A 145 1.11 7.17 6.58
C ALA A 145 1.67 8.46 5.95
N SER A 146 3.01 8.66 5.98
CA SER A 146 3.63 9.81 5.32
C SER A 146 3.36 9.82 3.82
N PHE A 147 3.45 8.69 3.14
CA PHE A 147 3.01 8.58 1.76
C PHE A 147 1.58 9.10 1.56
N THR A 148 0.64 8.59 2.36
CA THR A 148 -0.77 8.91 2.16
C THR A 148 -1.10 10.38 2.38
N PHE A 149 -0.53 11.07 3.39
CA PHE A 149 -0.81 12.48 3.60
C PHE A 149 0.00 13.41 2.67
N ILE A 150 1.22 13.02 2.26
CA ILE A 150 2.00 13.76 1.26
C ILE A 150 1.25 13.73 -0.08
N PHE A 151 0.85 12.54 -0.55
CA PHE A 151 0.11 12.43 -1.81
C PHE A 151 -1.29 13.01 -1.71
N PHE A 152 -1.99 12.89 -0.58
CA PHE A 152 -3.25 13.61 -0.38
C PHE A 152 -3.06 15.12 -0.54
N ALA A 153 -2.01 15.69 0.04
CA ALA A 153 -1.73 17.12 -0.06
C ALA A 153 -1.36 17.55 -1.48
N LEU A 154 -0.58 16.74 -2.18
CA LEU A 154 -0.22 16.97 -3.58
C LEU A 154 -1.46 16.97 -4.48
N GLU A 155 -2.29 15.94 -4.37
CA GLU A 155 -3.51 15.81 -5.17
C GLU A 155 -4.57 16.86 -4.78
N GLY A 156 -4.66 17.18 -3.48
CA GLY A 156 -5.50 18.28 -3.00
C GLY A 156 -5.06 19.65 -3.53
N SER A 157 -3.76 19.85 -3.69
CA SER A 157 -3.20 21.08 -4.29
C SER A 157 -3.54 21.17 -5.77
N ILE A 158 -3.43 20.06 -6.52
CA ILE A 158 -3.82 20.00 -7.93
C ILE A 158 -5.33 20.29 -8.09
N MET A 159 -6.16 19.74 -7.19
CA MET A 159 -7.61 20.04 -7.19
C MET A 159 -7.88 21.53 -6.93
N ALA A 160 -7.19 22.12 -5.95
CA ALA A 160 -7.31 23.56 -5.65
C ALA A 160 -6.86 24.45 -6.81
N GLN A 161 -5.81 24.06 -7.55
CA GLN A 161 -5.41 24.73 -8.78
C GLN A 161 -6.54 24.69 -9.84
N GLY A 162 -7.20 23.54 -10.00
CA GLY A 162 -8.37 23.40 -10.88
C GLY A 162 -9.53 24.30 -10.45
N LEU A 163 -9.86 24.35 -9.15
CA LEU A 163 -10.89 25.23 -8.60
C LEU A 163 -10.55 26.72 -8.77
N LYS A 164 -9.28 27.08 -8.63
CA LYS A 164 -8.81 28.45 -8.88
C LYS A 164 -8.98 28.81 -10.35
N LEU A 165 -8.54 27.95 -11.25
CA LEU A 165 -8.58 28.22 -12.69
C LEU A 165 -10.02 28.31 -13.23
N GLY A 166 -10.91 27.38 -12.82
CA GLY A 166 -12.27 27.31 -13.34
C GLY A 166 -13.28 28.20 -12.62
N LEU A 167 -13.14 28.39 -11.31
CA LEU A 167 -14.12 29.09 -10.46
C LEU A 167 -13.59 30.36 -9.80
N GLY A 168 -12.31 30.69 -9.99
CA GLY A 168 -11.67 31.85 -9.36
C GLY A 168 -11.49 31.72 -7.83
N ILE A 169 -11.60 30.53 -7.26
CA ILE A 169 -11.46 30.28 -5.83
C ILE A 169 -9.98 30.46 -5.44
N PRO A 170 -9.64 31.30 -4.45
CA PRO A 170 -8.26 31.46 -4.02
C PRO A 170 -7.70 30.15 -3.45
N LEU A 171 -6.39 29.88 -3.64
CA LEU A 171 -5.78 28.59 -3.31
C LEU A 171 -6.00 28.14 -1.86
N TRP A 172 -5.85 29.04 -0.89
CA TRP A 172 -6.05 28.72 0.53
C TRP A 172 -7.48 28.18 0.81
N LEU A 173 -8.49 28.77 0.16
CA LEU A 173 -9.87 28.27 0.26
C LEU A 173 -10.05 26.96 -0.53
N GLY A 174 -9.41 26.87 -1.71
CA GLY A 174 -9.37 25.66 -2.52
C GLY A 174 -8.77 24.46 -1.77
N TYR A 175 -7.72 24.67 -0.98
CA TYR A 175 -7.11 23.63 -0.11
C TYR A 175 -8.12 23.16 0.95
N GLY A 176 -8.81 24.10 1.61
CA GLY A 176 -9.85 23.75 2.58
C GLY A 176 -11.00 22.96 1.95
N VAL A 177 -11.48 23.36 0.77
CA VAL A 177 -12.54 22.65 0.01
C VAL A 177 -12.06 21.25 -0.37
N SER A 178 -10.85 21.13 -0.92
CA SER A 178 -10.26 19.84 -1.31
C SER A 178 -10.12 18.89 -0.13
N ALA A 179 -9.71 19.39 1.04
CA ALA A 179 -9.57 18.61 2.25
C ALA A 179 -10.92 18.15 2.83
N LEU A 180 -11.90 19.07 2.92
CA LEU A 180 -13.18 18.79 3.59
C LEU A 180 -14.16 17.94 2.75
N MET A 181 -14.01 17.93 1.43
CA MET A 181 -14.86 17.13 0.53
C MET A 181 -14.66 15.62 0.71
N ILE A 182 -13.48 15.17 1.12
CA ILE A 182 -13.09 13.76 1.11
C ILE A 182 -13.61 12.97 2.33
N PRO A 183 -13.51 13.44 3.60
CA PRO A 183 -13.92 12.65 4.75
C PRO A 183 -15.34 12.08 4.69
N PRO A 184 -16.38 12.80 4.23
CA PRO A 184 -17.73 12.23 4.11
C PRO A 184 -17.81 11.00 3.20
N LEU A 185 -16.96 10.92 2.18
CA LEU A 185 -16.93 9.80 1.23
C LEU A 185 -16.20 8.58 1.81
N VAL A 186 -15.25 8.81 2.73
CA VAL A 186 -14.37 7.77 3.30
C VAL A 186 -14.96 7.12 4.54
N VAL A 187 -15.79 7.83 5.29
CA VAL A 187 -16.39 7.34 6.56
C VAL A 187 -17.13 6.01 6.36
N PHE A 188 -17.86 5.86 5.25
CA PHE A 188 -18.65 4.66 4.95
C PHE A 188 -17.85 3.47 4.41
N GLY A 189 -16.51 3.55 4.38
CA GLY A 189 -15.64 2.43 4.12
C GLY A 189 -15.49 2.02 2.65
N MET A 190 -14.90 0.83 2.46
CA MET A 190 -14.44 0.34 1.16
C MET A 190 -15.58 0.04 0.17
N THR A 191 -16.76 -0.33 0.65
CA THR A 191 -17.90 -0.67 -0.24
C THR A 191 -18.40 0.55 -1.03
N LEU A 192 -18.55 1.72 -0.38
CA LEU A 192 -18.95 2.94 -1.08
C LEU A 192 -17.85 3.41 -2.03
N LEU A 193 -16.60 3.36 -1.56
CA LEU A 193 -15.42 3.70 -2.35
C LEU A 193 -15.32 2.84 -3.62
N SER A 194 -15.50 1.53 -3.51
CA SER A 194 -15.51 0.62 -4.67
C SER A 194 -16.58 0.96 -5.70
N LYS A 195 -17.81 1.26 -5.26
CA LYS A 195 -18.90 1.67 -6.16
C LYS A 195 -18.55 2.95 -6.90
N MET A 196 -18.05 3.96 -6.18
CA MET A 196 -17.62 5.23 -6.79
C MET A 196 -16.52 4.99 -7.84
N GLN A 197 -15.49 4.21 -7.50
CA GLN A 197 -14.42 3.88 -8.43
C GLN A 197 -14.93 3.21 -9.70
N MET A 198 -15.82 2.21 -9.59
CA MET A 198 -16.37 1.48 -10.74
C MET A 198 -17.22 2.37 -11.64
N TRP A 199 -18.12 3.18 -11.08
CA TRP A 199 -19.04 4.01 -11.85
C TRP A 199 -18.35 5.16 -12.59
N THR A 200 -17.29 5.73 -11.99
CA THR A 200 -16.57 6.86 -12.58
C THR A 200 -15.43 6.45 -13.52
N GLN A 201 -15.05 5.16 -13.53
CA GLN A 201 -13.89 4.68 -14.30
C GLN A 201 -13.99 4.90 -15.82
N PRO A 202 -15.12 4.61 -16.50
CA PRO A 202 -15.23 4.86 -17.95
C PRO A 202 -15.06 6.33 -18.31
N LEU A 203 -15.69 7.22 -17.54
CA LEU A 203 -15.62 8.66 -17.77
C LEU A 203 -14.19 9.18 -17.55
N TRP A 204 -13.52 8.69 -16.52
CA TRP A 204 -12.13 9.02 -16.24
C TRP A 204 -11.19 8.56 -17.36
N LEU A 205 -11.37 7.34 -17.88
CA LEU A 205 -10.55 6.83 -19.00
C LEU A 205 -10.72 7.70 -20.26
N VAL A 206 -11.95 8.08 -20.59
CA VAL A 206 -12.20 8.97 -21.73
C VAL A 206 -11.47 10.30 -21.53
N GLY A 207 -11.66 10.96 -20.39
CA GLY A 207 -11.01 12.23 -20.09
C GLY A 207 -9.49 12.15 -20.12
N MET A 208 -8.93 11.02 -19.67
CA MET A 208 -7.49 10.80 -19.65
C MET A 208 -6.87 10.65 -21.05
N PHE A 209 -7.49 9.87 -21.95
CA PHE A 209 -6.88 9.56 -23.24
C PHE A 209 -7.28 10.50 -24.37
N LEU A 210 -8.44 11.14 -24.27
CA LEU A 210 -9.00 11.96 -25.35
C LEU A 210 -8.06 13.10 -25.80
N PRO A 211 -7.41 13.89 -24.92
CA PRO A 211 -6.48 14.94 -25.34
C PRO A 211 -5.34 14.43 -26.21
N PHE A 212 -4.74 13.31 -25.84
CA PHE A 212 -3.63 12.72 -26.58
C PHE A 212 -4.03 12.23 -27.97
N ILE A 213 -5.20 11.59 -28.08
CA ILE A 213 -5.75 11.12 -29.36
C ILE A 213 -6.06 12.33 -30.26
N ALA A 214 -6.66 13.39 -29.70
CA ALA A 214 -6.97 14.59 -30.44
C ALA A 214 -5.72 15.30 -30.98
N ILE A 215 -4.71 15.51 -30.13
CA ILE A 215 -3.43 16.11 -30.53
C ILE A 215 -2.73 15.24 -31.60
N ALA A 216 -2.76 13.90 -31.48
CA ALA A 216 -2.18 13.01 -32.48
C ALA A 216 -2.84 13.15 -33.87
N ILE A 217 -4.11 13.55 -33.93
CA ILE A 217 -4.84 13.77 -35.18
C ILE A 217 -4.59 15.18 -35.72
N ILE A 218 -4.58 16.20 -34.86
CA ILE A 218 -4.54 17.62 -35.25
C ILE A 218 -3.11 18.10 -35.46
N ASP A 219 -2.20 17.70 -34.57
CA ASP A 219 -0.78 18.07 -34.61
C ASP A 219 0.13 16.86 -34.37
N PRO A 220 0.17 15.91 -35.31
CA PRO A 220 1.03 14.72 -35.17
C PRO A 220 2.52 15.05 -35.08
N ALA A 221 2.97 16.22 -35.58
CA ALA A 221 4.34 16.67 -35.53
C ALA A 221 4.82 16.96 -34.10
N ALA A 222 3.90 17.32 -33.20
CA ALA A 222 4.23 17.56 -31.79
C ALA A 222 4.87 16.32 -31.12
N TYR A 223 4.44 15.11 -31.47
CA TYR A 223 5.01 13.88 -30.93
C TYR A 223 6.46 13.64 -31.38
N GLU A 224 6.79 13.96 -32.62
CA GLU A 224 8.16 13.89 -33.14
C GLU A 224 9.03 14.95 -32.46
N GLN A 225 8.57 16.19 -32.39
CA GLN A 225 9.27 17.29 -31.74
C GLN A 225 9.55 17.01 -30.26
N TRP A 226 8.58 16.39 -29.55
CA TRP A 226 8.76 15.98 -28.17
C TRP A 226 9.95 15.04 -27.98
N THR A 227 10.18 14.09 -28.90
CA THR A 227 11.32 13.16 -28.79
C THR A 227 12.69 13.84 -28.86
N HIS A 228 12.73 15.08 -29.36
CA HIS A 228 13.92 15.92 -29.47
C HIS A 228 14.00 17.02 -28.39
N TYR A 229 13.06 17.02 -27.43
CA TYR A 229 13.01 18.03 -26.40
C TYR A 229 14.17 17.89 -25.39
N GLY A 230 15.01 18.93 -25.27
CA GLY A 230 16.19 18.97 -24.40
C GLY A 230 15.97 19.53 -22.99
N GLY A 231 14.73 19.84 -22.61
CA GLY A 231 14.37 20.49 -21.35
C GLY A 231 14.24 22.02 -21.46
N ALA A 232 13.64 22.66 -20.46
CA ALA A 232 13.34 24.10 -20.47
C ALA A 232 14.60 25.00 -20.40
N THR A 233 15.70 24.47 -19.91
CA THR A 233 16.99 25.19 -19.85
C THR A 233 17.78 25.15 -21.15
N GLY A 234 17.20 24.62 -22.23
CA GLY A 234 17.89 24.39 -23.50
C GLY A 234 19.02 23.35 -23.40
N GLY A 235 18.85 22.43 -22.45
CA GLY A 235 19.83 21.43 -22.08
C GLY A 235 20.12 20.42 -23.16
N ASN A 236 21.18 19.67 -22.96
CA ASN A 236 21.65 18.64 -23.85
C ASN A 236 20.61 17.50 -23.97
N THR A 237 20.24 17.15 -25.19
CA THR A 237 19.42 15.96 -25.48
C THR A 237 20.16 14.65 -25.22
N ALA A 238 21.46 14.72 -24.85
CA ALA A 238 22.30 13.57 -24.61
C ALA A 238 21.88 12.83 -23.33
N PHE A 239 22.04 11.53 -23.38
CA PHE A 239 21.83 10.66 -22.22
C PHE A 239 22.86 10.97 -21.11
N SER A 240 22.37 11.12 -19.88
CA SER A 240 23.17 11.36 -18.69
C SER A 240 22.78 10.36 -17.57
N LEU A 241 23.77 9.62 -17.06
CA LEU A 241 23.56 8.71 -15.94
C LEU A 241 23.11 9.43 -14.66
N VAL A 242 23.60 10.65 -14.42
CA VAL A 242 23.17 11.47 -13.28
C VAL A 242 21.71 11.87 -13.43
N ALA A 243 21.32 12.40 -14.59
CA ALA A 243 19.94 12.78 -14.87
C ALA A 243 18.99 11.56 -14.84
N LEU A 244 19.42 10.42 -15.35
CA LEU A 244 18.68 9.15 -15.25
C LEU A 244 18.44 8.75 -13.79
N GLY A 245 19.49 8.72 -12.97
CA GLY A 245 19.40 8.32 -11.56
C GLY A 245 18.51 9.27 -10.77
N ALA A 246 18.73 10.58 -10.89
CA ALA A 246 17.94 11.61 -10.20
C ALA A 246 16.47 11.56 -10.62
N GLY A 247 16.18 11.50 -11.92
CA GLY A 247 14.79 11.39 -12.41
C GLY A 247 14.10 10.11 -11.99
N ALA A 248 14.78 8.96 -12.07
CA ALA A 248 14.23 7.70 -11.59
C ALA A 248 14.04 7.71 -10.07
N GLY A 249 14.91 8.38 -9.31
CA GLY A 249 14.78 8.56 -7.86
C GLY A 249 13.50 9.29 -7.48
N ILE A 250 13.15 10.37 -8.20
CA ILE A 250 11.90 11.11 -8.00
C ILE A 250 10.68 10.19 -8.31
N ALA A 251 10.69 9.51 -9.45
CA ALA A 251 9.61 8.60 -9.84
C ALA A 251 9.45 7.41 -8.89
N LEU A 252 10.53 6.92 -8.26
CA LEU A 252 10.52 5.86 -7.27
C LEU A 252 9.84 6.23 -5.94
N SER A 253 9.56 7.52 -5.69
CA SER A 253 8.74 7.93 -4.53
C SER A 253 7.36 7.26 -4.52
N LEU A 254 6.86 6.88 -5.68
CA LEU A 254 5.59 6.17 -5.86
C LEU A 254 5.64 4.69 -5.45
N ILE A 255 6.81 4.14 -5.09
CA ILE A 255 6.93 2.71 -4.75
C ILE A 255 5.99 2.28 -3.59
N ALA A 256 5.70 3.20 -2.66
CA ALA A 256 4.80 2.93 -1.54
C ALA A 256 3.32 2.79 -1.96
N GLN A 257 2.94 3.17 -3.20
CA GLN A 257 1.60 2.98 -3.75
C GLN A 257 1.15 1.51 -3.74
N ILE A 258 2.08 0.56 -3.77
CA ILE A 258 1.74 -0.86 -3.60
C ILE A 258 0.97 -1.12 -2.29
N GLY A 259 1.21 -0.34 -1.26
CA GLY A 259 0.48 -0.41 0.00
C GLY A 259 -1.01 -0.14 -0.18
N GLU A 260 -1.41 0.83 -1.00
CA GLU A 260 -2.82 1.07 -1.34
C GLU A 260 -3.40 -0.06 -2.19
N GLN A 261 -2.63 -0.58 -3.14
CA GLN A 261 -3.09 -1.70 -3.97
C GLN A 261 -3.39 -2.95 -3.13
N VAL A 262 -2.59 -3.25 -2.12
CA VAL A 262 -2.84 -4.41 -1.24
C VAL A 262 -3.99 -4.16 -0.26
N ASP A 263 -4.36 -2.92 0.04
CA ASP A 263 -5.57 -2.62 0.80
C ASP A 263 -6.84 -3.09 0.06
N TYR A 264 -6.81 -3.17 -1.27
CA TYR A 264 -7.85 -3.79 -2.09
C TYR A 264 -7.61 -5.30 -2.27
N LEU A 265 -6.37 -5.70 -2.59
CA LEU A 265 -6.02 -7.09 -2.88
C LEU A 265 -6.27 -8.04 -1.71
N ARG A 266 -6.24 -7.56 -0.47
CA ARG A 266 -6.62 -8.39 0.71
C ARG A 266 -8.06 -8.88 0.67
N PHE A 267 -8.94 -8.28 -0.15
CA PHE A 267 -10.32 -8.73 -0.35
C PHE A 267 -10.49 -9.70 -1.52
N MET A 268 -9.41 -10.16 -2.14
CA MET A 268 -9.46 -11.15 -3.21
C MET A 268 -10.16 -12.44 -2.75
N PRO A 269 -11.00 -13.06 -3.60
CA PRO A 269 -11.58 -14.36 -3.31
C PRO A 269 -10.51 -15.44 -3.21
N THR A 270 -10.86 -16.57 -2.62
CA THR A 270 -9.95 -17.73 -2.53
C THR A 270 -9.64 -18.26 -3.92
N LYS A 271 -8.35 -18.46 -4.20
CA LYS A 271 -7.91 -19.04 -5.46
C LYS A 271 -8.34 -20.52 -5.53
N THR A 272 -9.12 -20.89 -6.54
CA THR A 272 -9.48 -22.28 -6.86
C THR A 272 -8.78 -22.72 -8.15
N LYS A 273 -8.88 -24.01 -8.50
CA LYS A 273 -8.33 -24.48 -9.79
C LYS A 273 -9.04 -23.79 -10.97
N GLU A 274 -10.35 -23.61 -10.88
CA GLU A 274 -11.21 -23.00 -11.91
C GLU A 274 -10.96 -21.49 -12.05
N SER A 275 -10.76 -20.78 -10.92
CA SER A 275 -10.55 -19.32 -10.91
C SER A 275 -9.09 -18.92 -11.11
N SER A 276 -8.14 -19.86 -11.15
CA SER A 276 -6.69 -19.59 -11.09
C SER A 276 -6.22 -18.56 -12.11
N LYS A 277 -6.65 -18.61 -13.37
CA LYS A 277 -6.26 -17.64 -14.40
C LYS A 277 -6.79 -16.24 -14.06
N ARG A 278 -8.09 -16.11 -13.75
CA ARG A 278 -8.72 -14.84 -13.40
C ARG A 278 -8.09 -14.24 -12.16
N TRP A 279 -7.81 -15.08 -11.15
CA TRP A 279 -7.15 -14.68 -9.93
C TRP A 279 -5.76 -14.08 -10.20
N TRP A 280 -4.93 -14.75 -11.01
CA TRP A 280 -3.60 -14.23 -11.35
C TRP A 280 -3.68 -12.96 -12.20
N VAL A 281 -4.58 -12.89 -13.17
CA VAL A 281 -4.78 -11.66 -13.97
C VAL A 281 -5.16 -10.49 -13.05
N ALA A 282 -6.08 -10.69 -12.10
CA ALA A 282 -6.49 -9.65 -11.16
C ALA A 282 -5.34 -9.23 -10.25
N VAL A 283 -4.58 -10.16 -9.69
CA VAL A 283 -3.42 -9.85 -8.81
C VAL A 283 -2.34 -9.10 -9.57
N VAL A 284 -2.03 -9.51 -10.80
CA VAL A 284 -1.01 -8.83 -11.61
C VAL A 284 -1.49 -7.45 -12.06
N ALA A 285 -2.73 -7.33 -12.51
CA ALA A 285 -3.27 -6.06 -12.97
C ALA A 285 -3.40 -5.03 -11.83
N ALA A 286 -3.96 -5.45 -10.70
CA ALA A 286 -4.20 -4.58 -9.54
C ALA A 286 -2.95 -4.37 -8.69
N GLY A 287 -2.09 -5.40 -8.57
CA GLY A 287 -0.84 -5.35 -7.84
C GLY A 287 0.23 -4.58 -8.63
N PRO A 288 1.17 -5.31 -9.31
CA PRO A 288 2.24 -4.63 -10.04
C PRO A 288 1.77 -3.84 -11.26
N GLY A 289 0.65 -4.23 -11.90
CA GLY A 289 0.20 -3.67 -13.18
C GLY A 289 -0.23 -2.20 -13.13
N TRP A 290 -0.56 -1.67 -11.96
CA TRP A 290 -0.90 -0.25 -11.80
C TRP A 290 0.20 0.67 -12.31
N VAL A 291 1.47 0.28 -12.15
CA VAL A 291 2.61 1.13 -12.54
C VAL A 291 2.72 1.32 -14.05
N ILE A 292 2.17 0.39 -14.85
CA ILE A 292 2.15 0.55 -16.32
C ILE A 292 1.30 1.76 -16.69
N LEU A 293 0.11 1.90 -16.09
CA LEU A 293 -0.72 3.09 -16.28
C LEU A 293 -0.07 4.32 -15.64
N GLY A 294 0.61 4.18 -14.50
CA GLY A 294 1.40 5.24 -13.88
C GLY A 294 2.48 5.77 -14.83
N ALA A 295 3.29 4.90 -15.41
CA ALA A 295 4.32 5.28 -16.38
C ALA A 295 3.74 5.96 -17.63
N LEU A 296 2.61 5.46 -18.15
CA LEU A 296 1.91 6.11 -19.26
C LEU A 296 1.43 7.51 -18.90
N LYS A 297 0.92 7.72 -17.68
CA LYS A 297 0.53 9.05 -17.19
C LYS A 297 1.75 9.97 -17.04
N GLN A 298 2.88 9.46 -16.51
CA GLN A 298 4.11 10.25 -16.42
C GLN A 298 4.62 10.65 -17.81
N LEU A 299 4.63 9.73 -18.77
CA LEU A 299 4.95 10.06 -20.16
C LEU A 299 3.95 11.05 -20.77
N GLY A 300 2.67 10.91 -20.46
CA GLY A 300 1.63 11.86 -20.86
C GLY A 300 1.86 13.25 -20.27
N GLY A 301 2.22 13.34 -18.98
CA GLY A 301 2.59 14.60 -18.34
C GLY A 301 3.86 15.23 -18.94
N ALA A 302 4.85 14.39 -19.26
CA ALA A 302 6.05 14.81 -19.96
C ALA A 302 5.73 15.42 -21.34
N PHE A 303 4.83 14.78 -22.10
CA PHE A 303 4.38 15.28 -23.40
C PHE A 303 3.58 16.59 -23.29
N LEU A 304 2.56 16.63 -22.41
CA LEU A 304 1.75 17.83 -22.26
C LEU A 304 2.54 19.02 -21.70
N ALA A 305 3.48 18.79 -20.79
CA ALA A 305 4.37 19.83 -20.32
C ALA A 305 5.25 20.39 -21.45
N PHE A 306 5.82 19.52 -22.29
CA PHE A 306 6.53 19.94 -23.51
C PHE A 306 5.63 20.77 -24.41
N TYR A 307 4.38 20.32 -24.63
CA TYR A 307 3.44 20.94 -25.55
C TYR A 307 3.11 22.39 -25.20
N ILE A 308 3.12 22.73 -23.90
CA ILE A 308 2.74 24.08 -23.43
C ILE A 308 3.88 24.92 -22.85
N VAL A 309 5.05 24.34 -22.58
CA VAL A 309 6.12 25.03 -21.86
C VAL A 309 6.60 26.32 -22.54
N GLY A 310 6.54 26.37 -23.87
CA GLY A 310 6.93 27.55 -24.65
C GLY A 310 5.99 28.75 -24.45
N GLU A 311 4.75 28.51 -24.10
CA GLU A 311 3.73 29.55 -23.93
C GLU A 311 3.57 29.98 -22.46
N VAL A 312 3.54 28.99 -21.53
CA VAL A 312 3.20 29.27 -20.12
C VAL A 312 4.42 29.25 -19.18
N GLY A 313 5.57 28.82 -19.66
CA GLY A 313 6.78 28.66 -18.88
C GLY A 313 6.82 27.39 -18.01
N ALA A 314 8.01 27.04 -17.54
CA ALA A 314 8.33 25.76 -16.89
C ALA A 314 7.45 25.45 -15.66
N ALA A 315 7.26 26.42 -14.78
CA ALA A 315 6.54 26.22 -13.52
C ALA A 315 5.05 25.95 -13.72
N VAL A 316 4.42 26.55 -14.73
CA VAL A 316 3.00 26.36 -15.07
C VAL A 316 2.82 25.08 -15.88
N ALA A 317 3.75 24.78 -16.79
CA ALA A 317 3.71 23.59 -17.63
C ALA A 317 3.72 22.27 -16.83
N THR A 318 4.23 22.27 -15.61
CA THR A 318 4.21 21.09 -14.72
C THR A 318 2.88 20.91 -13.95
N GLN A 319 1.93 21.83 -14.08
CA GLN A 319 0.64 21.75 -13.39
C GLN A 319 -0.36 20.93 -14.21
N PRO A 320 -0.89 19.82 -13.70
CA PRO A 320 -1.79 18.95 -14.47
C PRO A 320 -3.05 19.63 -14.98
N VAL A 321 -3.59 20.62 -14.26
CA VAL A 321 -4.79 21.33 -14.71
C VAL A 321 -4.51 22.12 -15.99
N GLU A 322 -3.36 22.77 -16.09
CA GLU A 322 -2.94 23.51 -17.30
C GLU A 322 -2.62 22.56 -18.46
N GLN A 323 -1.98 21.42 -18.15
CA GLN A 323 -1.72 20.36 -19.12
C GLN A 323 -3.00 19.83 -19.76
N PHE A 324 -4.02 19.51 -18.95
CA PHE A 324 -5.30 19.02 -19.47
C PHE A 324 -6.13 20.12 -20.13
N LEU A 325 -6.07 21.37 -19.62
CA LEU A 325 -6.71 22.50 -20.29
C LEU A 325 -6.16 22.65 -21.72
N ALA A 326 -4.86 22.72 -21.87
CA ALA A 326 -4.25 22.84 -23.21
C ALA A 326 -4.55 21.63 -24.11
N GLY A 327 -4.54 20.42 -23.52
CA GLY A 327 -4.91 19.22 -24.26
C GLY A 327 -6.35 19.21 -24.77
N PHE A 328 -7.31 19.77 -24.03
CA PHE A 328 -8.68 19.93 -24.49
C PHE A 328 -8.88 21.16 -25.40
N ASP A 329 -8.18 22.27 -25.15
CA ASP A 329 -8.24 23.50 -25.95
C ASP A 329 -7.70 23.28 -27.37
N ALA A 330 -6.83 22.32 -27.58
CA ALA A 330 -6.35 21.92 -28.89
C ALA A 330 -7.48 21.58 -29.90
N PHE A 331 -8.65 21.14 -29.42
CA PHE A 331 -9.74 20.69 -30.29
C PHE A 331 -11.15 21.19 -29.88
N LEU A 332 -11.27 21.87 -28.74
CA LEU A 332 -12.54 22.41 -28.24
C LEU A 332 -12.45 23.94 -28.09
N PRO A 333 -13.57 24.67 -28.14
CA PRO A 333 -13.59 26.07 -27.74
C PRO A 333 -13.14 26.22 -26.27
N TYR A 334 -12.34 27.23 -25.98
CA TYR A 334 -11.69 27.45 -24.67
C TYR A 334 -12.63 27.31 -23.47
N ALA A 335 -13.83 27.90 -23.50
CA ALA A 335 -14.77 27.82 -22.38
C ALA A 335 -15.21 26.37 -22.08
N LEU A 336 -15.38 25.55 -23.13
CA LEU A 336 -15.72 24.13 -22.98
C LEU A 336 -14.53 23.33 -22.53
N ALA A 337 -13.35 23.57 -23.09
CA ALA A 337 -12.08 22.96 -22.71
C ALA A 337 -11.80 23.19 -21.22
N LEU A 338 -11.94 24.44 -20.76
CA LEU A 338 -11.78 24.81 -19.34
C LEU A 338 -12.76 24.03 -18.44
N GLY A 339 -14.05 24.02 -18.79
CA GLY A 339 -15.06 23.30 -18.00
C GLY A 339 -14.76 21.80 -17.89
N ILE A 340 -14.38 21.16 -19.01
CA ILE A 340 -14.05 19.73 -19.05
C ILE A 340 -12.75 19.45 -18.28
N ALA A 341 -11.70 20.26 -18.44
CA ALA A 341 -10.45 20.11 -17.74
C ALA A 341 -10.62 20.19 -16.22
N VAL A 342 -11.33 21.22 -15.74
CA VAL A 342 -11.61 21.38 -14.30
C VAL A 342 -12.44 20.22 -13.76
N PHE A 343 -13.50 19.82 -14.47
CA PHE A 343 -14.30 18.66 -14.08
C PHE A 343 -13.46 17.37 -14.00
N PHE A 344 -12.65 17.12 -15.02
CA PHE A 344 -11.77 15.95 -15.07
C PHE A 344 -10.75 15.93 -13.93
N VAL A 345 -10.12 17.08 -13.64
CA VAL A 345 -9.19 17.23 -12.53
C VAL A 345 -9.90 16.96 -11.21
N VAL A 346 -11.03 17.61 -10.93
CA VAL A 346 -11.78 17.41 -9.68
C VAL A 346 -12.19 15.94 -9.53
N LEU A 347 -12.73 15.33 -10.58
CA LEU A 347 -13.10 13.91 -10.57
C LEU A 347 -11.90 13.01 -10.23
N SER A 348 -10.76 13.24 -10.90
CA SER A 348 -9.52 12.49 -10.69
C SER A 348 -9.05 12.60 -9.26
N GLN A 349 -9.02 13.81 -8.70
CA GLN A 349 -8.50 14.06 -7.37
C GLN A 349 -9.43 13.56 -6.26
N VAL A 350 -10.73 13.58 -6.46
CA VAL A 350 -11.67 12.91 -5.54
C VAL A 350 -11.43 11.40 -5.53
N LYS A 351 -11.24 10.78 -6.70
CA LYS A 351 -11.01 9.33 -6.82
C LYS A 351 -9.79 8.85 -6.03
N ILE A 352 -8.68 9.57 -6.10
CA ILE A 352 -7.46 9.18 -5.37
C ILE A 352 -7.51 9.59 -3.90
N ASN A 353 -7.97 10.79 -3.57
CA ASN A 353 -7.92 11.27 -2.20
C ASN A 353 -8.84 10.51 -1.24
N VAL A 354 -9.91 9.90 -1.72
CA VAL A 354 -10.68 8.94 -0.90
C VAL A 354 -9.84 7.71 -0.54
N THR A 355 -8.94 7.25 -1.44
CA THR A 355 -8.02 6.14 -1.19
C THR A 355 -6.92 6.55 -0.22
N ASN A 356 -6.25 7.68 -0.46
CA ASN A 356 -5.23 8.24 0.43
C ASN A 356 -5.75 8.40 1.87
N ALA A 357 -6.96 8.98 2.03
CA ALA A 357 -7.55 9.17 3.35
C ALA A 357 -7.94 7.84 4.01
N TYR A 358 -8.46 6.87 3.24
CA TYR A 358 -8.79 5.54 3.75
C TYR A 358 -7.52 4.81 4.23
N SER A 359 -6.54 4.65 3.35
CA SER A 359 -5.29 3.96 3.64
C SER A 359 -4.52 4.63 4.77
N GLY A 360 -4.42 5.97 4.77
CA GLY A 360 -3.79 6.72 5.84
C GLY A 360 -4.45 6.50 7.20
N SER A 361 -5.79 6.45 7.25
CA SER A 361 -6.52 6.20 8.49
C SER A 361 -6.21 4.82 9.08
N LEU A 362 -6.01 3.80 8.27
CA LEU A 362 -5.61 2.46 8.72
C LEU A 362 -4.20 2.47 9.31
N ARG A 363 -3.25 3.20 8.69
CA ARG A 363 -1.84 3.28 9.13
C ARG A 363 -1.73 4.01 10.47
N TRP A 364 -2.41 5.14 10.62
CA TRP A 364 -2.50 5.85 11.89
C TRP A 364 -3.16 4.99 12.97
N THR A 365 -4.23 4.28 12.65
CA THR A 365 -4.87 3.33 13.57
C THR A 365 -3.87 2.28 14.05
N ASN A 366 -3.10 1.67 13.14
CA ASN A 366 -2.08 0.69 13.49
C ASN A 366 -1.00 1.29 14.39
N PHE A 367 -0.49 2.46 14.04
CA PHE A 367 0.55 3.14 14.80
C PHE A 367 0.08 3.45 16.24
N PHE A 368 -1.03 4.17 16.41
CA PHE A 368 -1.51 4.57 17.73
C PHE A 368 -1.96 3.39 18.59
N SER A 369 -2.60 2.38 17.99
CA SER A 369 -3.01 1.17 18.71
C SER A 369 -1.82 0.36 19.21
N THR A 370 -0.75 0.27 18.41
CA THR A 370 0.41 -0.53 18.80
C THR A 370 1.36 0.25 19.72
N ALA A 371 1.66 1.52 19.41
CA ALA A 371 2.62 2.32 20.17
C ALA A 371 2.02 2.84 21.49
N PHE A 372 0.80 3.37 21.44
CA PHE A 372 0.16 4.05 22.57
C PHE A 372 -0.99 3.25 23.20
N LYS A 373 -1.36 2.09 22.60
CA LYS A 373 -2.49 1.29 23.06
C LYS A 373 -3.80 2.09 23.10
N TRP A 374 -3.98 2.94 22.11
CA TRP A 374 -5.13 3.85 21.99
C TRP A 374 -5.83 3.64 20.64
N TYR A 375 -7.12 3.38 20.69
CA TYR A 375 -7.93 3.02 19.54
C TYR A 375 -9.27 3.77 19.56
N PRO A 376 -9.30 5.02 19.04
CA PRO A 376 -10.53 5.81 18.95
C PRO A 376 -11.42 5.40 17.76
N GLY A 377 -10.97 4.46 16.94
CA GLY A 377 -11.60 4.07 15.70
C GLY A 377 -11.00 4.74 14.45
N ARG A 378 -11.13 4.08 13.30
CA ARG A 378 -10.52 4.51 12.02
C ARG A 378 -10.98 5.92 11.60
N VAL A 379 -12.25 6.26 11.80
CA VAL A 379 -12.83 7.54 11.37
C VAL A 379 -12.11 8.75 11.99
N TYR A 380 -11.69 8.65 13.26
CA TYR A 380 -10.88 9.70 13.89
C TYR A 380 -9.61 9.98 13.09
N PHE A 381 -8.94 8.93 12.65
CA PHE A 381 -7.68 9.06 11.91
C PHE A 381 -7.85 9.48 10.45
N VAL A 382 -9.05 9.40 9.87
CA VAL A 382 -9.34 10.08 8.58
C VAL A 382 -9.14 11.58 8.73
N PHE A 383 -9.76 12.20 9.73
CA PHE A 383 -9.62 13.63 9.97
C PHE A 383 -8.20 14.02 10.37
N PHE A 384 -7.50 13.18 11.13
CA PHE A 384 -6.10 13.40 11.50
C PHE A 384 -5.19 13.44 10.27
N ASN A 385 -5.31 12.44 9.37
CA ASN A 385 -4.52 12.36 8.14
C ASN A 385 -4.80 13.56 7.21
N VAL A 386 -6.07 13.89 7.01
CA VAL A 386 -6.50 15.03 6.18
C VAL A 386 -6.05 16.36 6.77
N GLY A 387 -6.06 16.48 8.10
CA GLY A 387 -5.57 17.68 8.80
C GLY A 387 -4.08 17.94 8.57
N ILE A 388 -3.24 16.89 8.64
CA ILE A 388 -1.81 16.99 8.31
C ILE A 388 -1.64 17.41 6.84
N ALA A 389 -2.38 16.79 5.93
CA ALA A 389 -2.31 17.11 4.51
C ALA A 389 -2.73 18.56 4.22
N LEU A 390 -3.76 19.07 4.91
CA LEU A 390 -4.17 20.48 4.79
C LEU A 390 -3.05 21.43 5.22
N VAL A 391 -2.35 21.15 6.33
CA VAL A 391 -1.20 21.96 6.77
C VAL A 391 -0.10 21.97 5.70
N LEU A 392 0.18 20.84 5.06
CA LEU A 392 1.16 20.75 3.96
C LEU A 392 0.74 21.54 2.73
N MET A 393 -0.55 21.51 2.37
CA MET A 393 -1.08 22.32 1.26
C MET A 393 -0.92 23.82 1.53
N GLU A 394 -1.30 24.29 2.74
CA GLU A 394 -1.13 25.68 3.14
C GLU A 394 0.34 26.12 3.23
N ALA A 395 1.26 25.17 3.51
CA ALA A 395 2.71 25.39 3.45
C ALA A 395 3.26 25.41 2.00
N ASN A 396 2.40 25.36 0.98
CA ASN A 396 2.77 25.37 -0.44
C ASN A 396 3.73 24.25 -0.84
N MET A 397 3.46 23.01 -0.37
CA MET A 397 4.29 21.82 -0.61
C MET A 397 4.57 21.58 -2.10
N PHE A 398 3.66 21.96 -3.00
CA PHE A 398 3.83 21.77 -4.43
C PHE A 398 5.07 22.47 -4.99
N SER A 399 5.54 23.55 -4.35
CA SER A 399 6.72 24.32 -4.80
C SER A 399 8.06 23.61 -4.59
N PHE A 400 8.13 22.61 -3.70
CA PHE A 400 9.33 21.82 -3.41
C PHE A 400 9.07 20.30 -3.59
N LEU A 401 8.24 20.00 -4.59
CA LEU A 401 7.78 18.63 -4.87
C LEU A 401 8.93 17.64 -5.09
N ASN A 402 9.87 18.00 -5.96
CA ASN A 402 10.95 17.09 -6.38
C ASN A 402 11.89 16.76 -5.22
N GLU A 403 12.23 17.74 -4.40
CA GLU A 403 13.09 17.59 -3.23
C GLU A 403 12.41 16.68 -2.19
N LEU A 404 11.12 16.89 -1.94
CA LEU A 404 10.35 16.09 -1.02
C LEU A 404 10.25 14.63 -1.49
N LEU A 405 9.91 14.42 -2.76
CA LEU A 405 9.76 13.08 -3.34
C LEU A 405 11.11 12.37 -3.46
N GLY A 406 12.17 13.08 -3.83
CA GLY A 406 13.53 12.56 -3.87
C GLY A 406 14.03 12.10 -2.49
N PHE A 407 13.82 12.90 -1.45
CA PHE A 407 14.13 12.51 -0.07
C PHE A 407 13.29 11.31 0.39
N TYR A 408 11.97 11.37 0.20
CA TYR A 408 11.04 10.33 0.64
C TYR A 408 11.33 8.98 0.00
N SER A 409 11.74 8.95 -1.27
CA SER A 409 12.03 7.72 -2.00
C SER A 409 13.10 6.86 -1.31
N ASN A 410 14.13 7.48 -0.69
CA ASN A 410 15.20 6.77 0.00
C ASN A 410 14.71 5.92 1.18
N VAL A 411 13.72 6.42 1.93
CA VAL A 411 13.14 5.70 3.07
C VAL A 411 12.14 4.65 2.60
N ALA A 412 11.27 5.02 1.66
CA ALA A 412 10.23 4.14 1.15
C ALA A 412 10.82 2.92 0.44
N ILE A 413 11.84 3.12 -0.40
CA ILE A 413 12.44 2.03 -1.16
C ILE A 413 13.30 1.10 -0.28
N ALA A 414 13.94 1.62 0.77
CA ALA A 414 14.64 0.82 1.76
C ALA A 414 13.68 -0.12 2.50
N TRP A 415 12.51 0.38 2.89
CA TRP A 415 11.46 -0.42 3.52
C TRP A 415 10.97 -1.51 2.57
N ILE A 416 10.51 -1.14 1.36
CA ILE A 416 10.02 -2.09 0.36
C ILE A 416 11.09 -3.12 -0.01
N GLY A 417 12.35 -2.68 -0.20
CA GLY A 417 13.48 -3.56 -0.51
C GLY A 417 13.72 -4.62 0.57
N ALA A 418 13.67 -4.24 1.85
CA ALA A 418 13.82 -5.19 2.97
C ALA A 418 12.66 -6.19 3.06
N VAL A 419 11.41 -5.74 2.84
CA VAL A 419 10.22 -6.62 2.76
C VAL A 419 10.36 -7.60 1.60
N VAL A 420 10.69 -7.11 0.41
CA VAL A 420 10.85 -7.93 -0.80
C VAL A 420 11.98 -8.95 -0.62
N ALA A 421 13.11 -8.56 -0.01
CA ALA A 421 14.21 -9.48 0.28
C ALA A 421 13.75 -10.68 1.14
N ASP A 422 12.92 -10.44 2.15
CA ASP A 422 12.35 -11.53 2.94
C ASP A 422 11.40 -12.41 2.11
N LEU A 423 10.51 -11.80 1.33
CA LEU A 423 9.49 -12.53 0.56
C LEU A 423 10.06 -13.37 -0.59
N VAL A 424 11.16 -12.94 -1.23
CA VAL A 424 11.72 -13.60 -2.42
C VAL A 424 13.06 -14.30 -2.17
N ILE A 425 13.80 -13.95 -1.11
CA ILE A 425 15.11 -14.53 -0.81
C ILE A 425 15.04 -15.34 0.48
N ASN A 426 14.73 -14.71 1.62
CA ASN A 426 14.82 -15.37 2.92
C ASN A 426 13.83 -16.52 3.07
N LYS A 427 12.57 -16.35 2.62
CA LYS A 427 11.53 -17.38 2.68
C LYS A 427 11.76 -18.53 1.68
N PRO A 428 11.76 -18.29 0.34
CA PRO A 428 11.77 -19.38 -0.63
C PRO A 428 13.18 -19.95 -0.90
N LEU A 429 14.21 -19.11 -0.95
CA LEU A 429 15.56 -19.52 -1.36
C LEU A 429 16.41 -19.97 -0.16
N LEU A 430 16.57 -19.11 0.84
CA LEU A 430 17.42 -19.40 2.00
C LEU A 430 16.70 -20.25 3.06
N LYS A 431 15.37 -20.22 3.08
CA LYS A 431 14.53 -20.91 4.08
C LYS A 431 14.93 -20.56 5.53
N THR A 432 15.38 -19.32 5.73
CA THR A 432 15.75 -18.76 7.04
C THR A 432 14.57 -18.05 7.70
N SER A 433 13.54 -17.73 6.93
CA SER A 433 12.26 -17.15 7.37
C SER A 433 11.13 -18.16 7.18
N PRO A 434 10.09 -18.17 8.04
CA PRO A 434 8.94 -19.06 7.90
C PRO A 434 8.28 -18.94 6.52
N SER A 435 7.80 -20.05 5.96
CA SER A 435 7.15 -20.08 4.62
C SER A 435 5.81 -19.32 4.56
N TYR A 436 5.26 -18.97 5.71
CA TYR A 436 4.02 -18.20 5.88
C TYR A 436 4.29 -16.81 6.48
N ILE A 437 3.28 -15.95 6.48
CA ILE A 437 3.32 -14.64 7.14
C ILE A 437 2.64 -14.76 8.51
N GLU A 438 3.40 -14.64 9.60
CA GLU A 438 2.84 -14.46 10.94
C GLU A 438 2.81 -12.97 11.27
N PHE A 439 1.63 -12.46 11.60
CA PHE A 439 1.42 -11.03 11.86
C PHE A 439 0.92 -10.73 13.29
N LYS A 440 0.45 -11.74 14.02
CA LYS A 440 -0.15 -11.55 15.35
C LYS A 440 0.92 -11.17 16.37
N ARG A 441 0.67 -10.14 17.18
CA ARG A 441 1.57 -9.72 18.26
C ARG A 441 1.94 -10.88 19.18
N ALA A 442 1.01 -11.78 19.46
CA ALA A 442 1.24 -12.93 20.36
C ALA A 442 2.38 -13.85 19.90
N HIS A 443 2.67 -13.90 18.61
CA HIS A 443 3.62 -14.84 18.02
C HIS A 443 4.86 -14.16 17.44
N THR A 444 4.79 -12.86 17.09
CA THR A 444 5.93 -12.13 16.50
C THR A 444 6.77 -11.44 17.56
N PRO A 445 8.10 -11.33 17.39
CA PRO A 445 8.97 -10.55 18.28
C PRO A 445 8.61 -9.07 18.24
N LYS A 446 9.06 -8.31 19.24
CA LYS A 446 8.86 -6.86 19.27
C LYS A 446 9.58 -6.18 18.10
N PHE A 447 10.86 -6.47 17.94
CA PHE A 447 11.69 -6.05 16.82
C PHE A 447 12.37 -7.27 16.21
N ASN A 448 12.51 -7.25 14.91
CA ASN A 448 13.37 -8.20 14.21
C ASN A 448 14.45 -7.42 13.44
N PRO A 449 15.73 -7.57 13.79
CA PRO A 449 16.81 -6.81 13.17
C PRO A 449 17.04 -7.17 11.69
N ILE A 450 16.51 -8.28 11.21
CA ILE A 450 16.77 -8.76 9.85
C ILE A 450 16.15 -7.79 8.82
N GLY A 451 14.86 -7.55 8.87
CA GLY A 451 14.19 -6.61 7.97
C GLY A 451 14.30 -5.17 8.47
N PHE A 452 13.97 -4.95 9.77
CA PHE A 452 13.98 -3.60 10.34
C PHE A 452 15.40 -2.99 10.34
N GLY A 453 16.42 -3.75 10.75
CA GLY A 453 17.82 -3.30 10.75
C GLY A 453 18.33 -3.03 9.35
N ALA A 454 18.02 -3.92 8.38
CA ALA A 454 18.39 -3.71 6.99
C ALA A 454 17.77 -2.41 6.42
N MET A 455 16.48 -2.14 6.70
CA MET A 455 15.83 -0.89 6.31
C MET A 455 16.50 0.34 6.93
N VAL A 456 16.77 0.31 8.24
CA VAL A 456 17.38 1.47 8.94
C VAL A 456 18.76 1.79 8.38
N VAL A 457 19.61 0.78 8.20
CA VAL A 457 20.96 0.98 7.63
C VAL A 457 20.87 1.47 6.19
N ALA A 458 20.01 0.87 5.36
CA ALA A 458 19.80 1.28 3.98
C ALA A 458 19.32 2.72 3.88
N SER A 459 18.32 3.11 4.70
CA SER A 459 17.82 4.49 4.75
C SER A 459 18.91 5.47 5.19
N ALA A 460 19.65 5.17 6.25
CA ALA A 460 20.70 6.07 6.75
C ALA A 460 21.80 6.32 5.73
N VAL A 461 22.29 5.25 5.07
CA VAL A 461 23.35 5.37 4.05
C VAL A 461 22.84 6.10 2.80
N SER A 462 21.63 5.78 2.33
CA SER A 462 21.07 6.42 1.14
C SER A 462 20.70 7.89 1.37
N ILE A 463 20.21 8.25 2.55
CA ILE A 463 19.97 9.66 2.93
C ILE A 463 21.29 10.43 2.98
N ALA A 464 22.38 9.85 3.54
CA ALA A 464 23.69 10.48 3.50
C ALA A 464 24.18 10.67 2.05
N ALA A 465 23.93 9.69 1.16
CA ALA A 465 24.24 9.84 -0.27
C ALA A 465 23.42 10.96 -0.92
N TYR A 466 22.11 11.02 -0.64
CA TYR A 466 21.20 12.06 -1.14
C TYR A 466 21.63 13.48 -0.74
N PHE A 467 22.24 13.64 0.42
CA PHE A 467 22.84 14.92 0.82
C PHE A 467 24.29 15.10 0.33
N GLY A 468 24.73 14.34 -0.65
CA GLY A 468 26.01 14.51 -1.33
C GLY A 468 27.25 13.97 -0.61
N ALA A 469 27.09 13.21 0.50
CA ALA A 469 28.22 12.70 1.28
C ALA A 469 29.18 11.81 0.45
N PHE A 470 28.70 11.20 -0.62
CA PHE A 470 29.48 10.27 -1.47
C PHE A 470 29.63 10.75 -2.92
N GLY A 471 29.36 12.03 -3.18
CA GLY A 471 29.48 12.68 -4.49
C GLY A 471 28.23 12.55 -5.36
N GLU A 472 28.19 13.35 -6.43
CA GLU A 472 27.02 13.59 -7.28
C GLU A 472 26.39 12.31 -7.87
N MET A 473 27.22 11.34 -8.27
CA MET A 473 26.71 10.09 -8.83
C MET A 473 25.90 9.29 -7.80
N LEU A 474 26.40 9.15 -6.56
CA LEU A 474 25.69 8.42 -5.51
C LEU A 474 24.54 9.22 -4.90
N ASP A 475 24.55 10.55 -4.97
CA ASP A 475 23.40 11.40 -4.69
C ASP A 475 22.26 11.06 -5.67
N ALA A 476 22.50 11.18 -6.97
CA ALA A 476 21.51 10.89 -8.00
C ALA A 476 20.95 9.44 -7.93
N TRP A 477 21.78 8.48 -7.54
CA TRP A 477 21.40 7.06 -7.44
C TRP A 477 21.08 6.61 -6.01
N SER A 478 20.88 7.54 -5.08
CA SER A 478 20.66 7.21 -3.66
C SER A 478 19.46 6.26 -3.40
N PRO A 479 18.31 6.32 -4.10
CA PRO A 479 17.24 5.35 -3.89
C PRO A 479 17.62 3.93 -4.37
N PHE A 480 18.43 3.82 -5.41
CA PHE A 480 18.94 2.51 -5.87
C PHE A 480 19.98 1.93 -4.91
N LEU A 481 20.78 2.80 -4.29
CA LEU A 481 21.66 2.40 -3.19
C LEU A 481 20.84 1.86 -2.01
N ALA A 482 19.74 2.50 -1.66
CA ALA A 482 18.84 2.07 -0.60
C ALA A 482 18.29 0.66 -0.84
N ILE A 483 17.70 0.40 -2.01
CA ILE A 483 17.14 -0.94 -2.31
C ILE A 483 18.24 -2.00 -2.37
N THR A 484 19.40 -1.67 -2.93
CA THR A 484 20.54 -2.60 -3.02
C THR A 484 21.01 -3.00 -1.63
N ILE A 485 21.24 -2.02 -0.75
CA ILE A 485 21.66 -2.30 0.63
C ILE A 485 20.59 -3.12 1.36
N ALA A 486 19.32 -2.75 1.27
CA ALA A 486 18.24 -3.46 1.94
C ALA A 486 18.12 -4.92 1.48
N MET A 487 18.17 -5.15 0.15
CA MET A 487 18.06 -6.48 -0.45
C MET A 487 19.28 -7.37 -0.22
N VAL A 488 20.45 -6.80 0.00
CA VAL A 488 21.68 -7.56 0.32
C VAL A 488 21.82 -7.78 1.81
N LEU A 489 21.59 -6.75 2.62
CA LEU A 489 21.80 -6.81 4.06
C LEU A 489 20.76 -7.71 4.77
N SER A 490 19.49 -7.69 4.34
CA SER A 490 18.46 -8.54 4.95
C SER A 490 18.80 -10.04 4.86
N PRO A 491 19.16 -10.61 3.69
CA PRO A 491 19.63 -12.00 3.60
C PRO A 491 20.91 -12.29 4.43
N ILE A 492 21.87 -11.38 4.43
CA ILE A 492 23.10 -11.52 5.23
C ILE A 492 22.75 -11.62 6.72
N LEU A 493 21.93 -10.69 7.23
CA LEU A 493 21.47 -10.73 8.62
C LEU A 493 20.66 -11.98 8.93
N SER A 494 19.85 -12.44 7.97
CA SER A 494 19.05 -13.67 8.10
C SER A 494 19.91 -14.93 8.24
N ILE A 495 21.06 -14.98 7.58
CA ILE A 495 22.04 -16.08 7.70
C ILE A 495 22.83 -15.96 9.02
N LEU A 496 23.33 -14.77 9.35
CA LEU A 496 24.15 -14.52 10.53
C LEU A 496 23.37 -14.71 11.84
N LEU A 497 22.12 -14.25 11.85
CA LEU A 497 21.21 -14.30 13.00
C LEU A 497 20.26 -15.49 12.89
N ARG A 498 20.67 -16.60 12.29
CA ARG A 498 19.84 -17.78 12.01
C ARG A 498 19.25 -18.37 13.28
N ASN A 499 18.26 -17.69 13.82
CA ASN A 499 17.47 -18.13 14.97
C ASN A 499 15.98 -17.97 14.59
N ARG A 500 15.21 -19.03 14.73
CA ARG A 500 13.77 -19.05 14.46
C ARG A 500 13.01 -18.01 15.29
N ASP A 501 13.45 -17.78 16.53
CA ASP A 501 12.83 -16.82 17.45
C ASP A 501 12.87 -15.37 16.94
N MET A 502 13.76 -15.06 15.98
CA MET A 502 13.78 -13.76 15.31
C MET A 502 12.52 -13.50 14.48
N TYR A 503 11.84 -14.55 13.99
CA TYR A 503 10.59 -14.43 13.25
C TYR A 503 9.37 -14.86 14.07
N ILE A 504 9.52 -15.92 14.88
CA ILE A 504 8.45 -16.52 15.68
C ILE A 504 8.94 -16.57 17.13
N ALA A 505 8.56 -15.58 17.92
CA ALA A 505 8.90 -15.49 19.34
C ALA A 505 8.10 -16.49 20.21
N ARG A 506 6.98 -16.98 19.68
CA ARG A 506 6.16 -18.02 20.30
C ARG A 506 5.48 -18.82 19.20
N GLU A 507 5.64 -20.14 19.25
CA GLU A 507 4.96 -21.03 18.29
C GLU A 507 3.44 -20.86 18.36
N PRO A 508 2.77 -20.76 17.20
CA PRO A 508 1.32 -20.76 17.17
C PRO A 508 0.81 -22.15 17.56
N THR A 509 -0.10 -22.22 18.53
CA THR A 509 -0.72 -23.46 18.99
C THR A 509 -1.53 -24.14 17.88
N VAL A 510 -2.03 -23.34 16.92
CA VAL A 510 -2.69 -23.81 15.70
C VAL A 510 -1.89 -23.30 14.53
N PRO A 511 -1.46 -24.17 13.61
CA PRO A 511 -0.77 -23.74 12.40
C PRO A 511 -1.59 -22.66 11.70
N PRO A 512 -0.97 -21.62 11.14
CA PRO A 512 -1.67 -20.59 10.38
C PRO A 512 -2.32 -21.25 9.15
N ALA A 513 -3.59 -21.64 9.30
CA ALA A 513 -4.36 -22.16 8.17
C ALA A 513 -4.61 -21.01 7.20
N GLU A 514 -4.33 -21.26 5.92
CA GLU A 514 -4.50 -20.30 4.84
C GLU A 514 -5.96 -19.91 4.67
N ARG A 515 -6.76 -19.40 5.44
CA ARG A 515 -8.17 -19.05 5.25
C ARG A 515 -9.16 -20.01 5.92
N SER A 516 -8.93 -20.31 7.17
CA SER A 516 -9.95 -21.00 7.98
C SER A 516 -11.15 -20.07 8.22
N THR A 517 -12.35 -20.59 7.98
CA THR A 517 -13.63 -19.91 8.29
C THR A 517 -14.17 -20.27 9.68
N VAL A 518 -13.45 -21.11 10.43
CA VAL A 518 -13.83 -21.48 11.79
C VAL A 518 -13.86 -20.23 12.67
N GLN A 519 -15.00 -20.00 13.32
CA GLN A 519 -15.23 -18.86 14.19
C GLN A 519 -14.83 -19.19 15.63
N VAL A 520 -14.10 -18.29 16.27
CA VAL A 520 -13.65 -18.40 17.65
C VAL A 520 -14.05 -17.13 18.40
N GLN A 521 -14.64 -17.28 19.59
CA GLN A 521 -15.02 -16.15 20.43
C GLN A 521 -13.80 -15.60 21.17
N CYS A 522 -13.60 -14.29 21.11
CA CYS A 522 -12.55 -13.59 21.86
C CYS A 522 -12.94 -13.47 23.34
N SER A 523 -12.06 -13.89 24.25
CA SER A 523 -12.30 -13.82 25.71
C SER A 523 -12.35 -12.39 26.27
N VAL A 524 -11.91 -11.39 25.49
CA VAL A 524 -11.85 -9.98 25.94
C VAL A 524 -13.03 -9.18 25.43
N CYS A 525 -13.26 -9.15 24.10
CA CYS A 525 -14.37 -8.37 23.52
C CYS A 525 -15.63 -9.20 23.25
N THR A 526 -15.62 -10.51 23.51
CA THR A 526 -16.74 -11.45 23.31
C THR A 526 -17.22 -11.62 21.87
N GLU A 527 -16.64 -10.90 20.92
CA GLU A 527 -16.95 -10.99 19.49
C GLU A 527 -16.34 -12.25 18.85
N HIS A 528 -16.90 -12.68 17.72
CA HIS A 528 -16.46 -13.85 16.99
C HIS A 528 -15.55 -13.48 15.82
N PHE A 529 -14.40 -14.16 15.74
CA PHE A 529 -13.37 -13.95 14.73
C PHE A 529 -12.98 -15.26 14.06
N GLU A 530 -12.59 -15.19 12.79
CA GLU A 530 -12.00 -16.34 12.13
C GLU A 530 -10.64 -16.69 12.75
N MET A 531 -10.33 -17.98 12.80
CA MET A 531 -9.14 -18.51 13.48
C MET A 531 -7.80 -17.80 13.12
N PRO A 532 -7.55 -17.40 11.87
CA PRO A 532 -6.32 -16.66 11.54
C PRO A 532 -6.14 -15.35 12.30
N ASP A 533 -7.22 -14.75 12.81
CA ASP A 533 -7.19 -13.51 13.58
C ASP A 533 -7.09 -13.71 15.10
N VAL A 534 -7.01 -14.96 15.56
CA VAL A 534 -7.06 -15.30 16.98
C VAL A 534 -5.75 -15.96 17.43
N ALA A 535 -5.34 -15.68 18.66
CA ALA A 535 -4.25 -16.37 19.36
C ALA A 535 -4.71 -16.84 20.74
N LEU A 536 -4.15 -17.92 21.27
CA LEU A 536 -4.36 -18.32 22.66
C LEU A 536 -3.56 -17.41 23.58
N CYS A 537 -4.23 -16.79 24.55
CA CYS A 537 -3.60 -15.87 25.49
C CYS A 537 -3.52 -16.51 26.90
N PRO A 538 -2.33 -16.82 27.43
CA PRO A 538 -2.20 -17.34 28.79
C PRO A 538 -2.60 -16.32 29.86
N PHE A 539 -2.43 -15.02 29.59
CA PHE A 539 -2.83 -13.95 30.50
C PHE A 539 -4.35 -13.88 30.69
N HIS A 540 -5.13 -13.96 29.58
CA HIS A 540 -6.59 -14.00 29.61
C HIS A 540 -7.15 -15.42 29.69
N LYS A 541 -6.32 -16.45 29.77
CA LYS A 541 -6.68 -17.87 29.85
C LYS A 541 -7.68 -18.31 28.76
N GLY A 542 -7.53 -17.78 27.55
CA GLY A 542 -8.43 -18.07 26.45
C GLY A 542 -8.04 -17.44 25.11
N PRO A 543 -8.88 -17.62 24.09
CA PRO A 543 -8.67 -17.01 22.78
C PRO A 543 -8.75 -15.48 22.84
N ILE A 544 -7.84 -14.79 22.17
CA ILE A 544 -7.84 -13.32 22.05
C ILE A 544 -7.66 -12.91 20.59
N CYS A 545 -8.46 -11.97 20.10
CA CYS A 545 -8.32 -11.45 18.74
C CYS A 545 -7.08 -10.53 18.62
N SER A 546 -6.60 -10.35 17.40
CA SER A 546 -5.40 -9.53 17.10
C SER A 546 -5.50 -8.10 17.63
N LEU A 547 -6.69 -7.48 17.57
CA LEU A 547 -6.91 -6.12 18.08
C LEU A 547 -6.80 -6.07 19.60
N CYS A 548 -7.54 -6.94 20.33
CA CYS A 548 -7.48 -6.99 21.79
C CYS A 548 -6.08 -7.33 22.29
N CYS A 549 -5.38 -8.27 21.63
CA CYS A 549 -4.00 -8.59 21.94
C CYS A 549 -3.07 -7.38 21.73
N THR A 550 -3.29 -6.59 20.67
CA THR A 550 -2.48 -5.40 20.41
C THR A 550 -2.72 -4.31 21.45
N LEU A 551 -3.95 -4.12 21.91
CA LEU A 551 -4.31 -3.10 22.89
C LEU A 551 -3.94 -3.45 24.34
N GLU A 552 -3.73 -4.74 24.66
CA GLU A 552 -3.39 -5.18 26.00
C GLU A 552 -2.05 -4.62 26.49
N LYS A 553 -2.09 -3.86 27.59
CA LYS A 553 -0.91 -3.22 28.21
C LYS A 553 -0.30 -4.07 29.32
N SER A 554 -1.15 -4.75 30.10
CA SER A 554 -0.78 -5.34 31.36
C SER A 554 0.02 -6.62 31.21
N CYS A 555 -0.17 -7.34 30.10
CA CYS A 555 0.51 -8.63 29.88
C CYS A 555 2.02 -8.52 29.62
N LYS A 556 2.54 -7.33 29.21
CA LYS A 556 3.96 -7.07 28.94
C LYS A 556 4.66 -8.16 28.12
N ASP A 557 3.91 -8.80 27.21
CA ASP A 557 4.36 -9.91 26.35
C ASP A 557 4.85 -11.18 27.14
N VAL A 558 4.36 -11.38 28.36
CA VAL A 558 4.74 -12.53 29.22
C VAL A 558 4.53 -13.89 28.52
N CYS A 559 3.63 -13.94 27.53
CA CYS A 559 3.39 -15.16 26.74
C CYS A 559 4.56 -15.57 25.82
N LYS A 560 5.62 -14.76 25.73
CA LYS A 560 6.83 -14.99 24.93
C LYS A 560 8.06 -15.26 25.79
N THR A 561 7.94 -15.23 27.11
CA THR A 561 9.03 -15.54 28.03
C THR A 561 8.94 -17.01 28.45
N ASP A 562 10.06 -17.71 28.44
CA ASP A 562 10.18 -19.07 28.96
C ASP A 562 10.10 -19.06 30.50
N LEU A 563 8.93 -18.76 31.04
CA LEU A 563 8.70 -18.94 32.49
C LEU A 563 8.45 -20.42 32.75
N PRO A 564 9.12 -21.02 33.76
CA PRO A 564 8.78 -22.35 34.25
C PRO A 564 7.32 -22.36 34.70
N GLY A 565 6.46 -23.08 34.00
CA GLY A 565 5.00 -23.10 34.16
C GLY A 565 4.20 -22.53 33.01
N SER A 566 4.84 -22.01 31.95
CA SER A 566 4.20 -21.76 30.65
C SER A 566 3.99 -23.05 29.85
N GLU A 567 3.92 -24.20 30.55
CA GLU A 567 3.42 -25.42 29.94
C GLU A 567 2.16 -25.08 29.19
N GLN A 568 2.15 -25.45 27.94
CA GLN A 568 1.02 -25.38 27.03
C GLN A 568 -0.20 -25.99 27.74
N THR A 569 -0.83 -25.18 28.59
CA THR A 569 -2.10 -25.61 29.17
C THR A 569 -3.01 -25.83 27.98
N GLY A 570 -3.40 -27.08 27.77
CA GLY A 570 -4.37 -27.46 26.76
C GLY A 570 -5.72 -26.79 27.05
N ILE A 571 -5.79 -25.49 26.80
CA ILE A 571 -7.05 -24.74 26.86
C ILE A 571 -7.77 -25.11 25.57
N PRO A 572 -8.87 -25.89 25.62
CA PRO A 572 -9.61 -26.22 24.43
C PRO A 572 -10.16 -24.93 23.81
N LEU A 573 -9.92 -24.76 22.52
CA LEU A 573 -10.56 -23.68 21.75
C LEU A 573 -12.07 -23.96 21.74
N PRO A 574 -12.92 -23.08 22.27
CA PRO A 574 -14.36 -23.21 22.08
C PRO A 574 -14.67 -22.95 20.61
N MET A 575 -14.86 -24.01 19.83
CA MET A 575 -15.21 -23.94 18.42
C MET A 575 -16.72 -23.89 18.29
N VAL A 576 -17.23 -22.82 17.69
CA VAL A 576 -18.63 -22.75 17.23
C VAL A 576 -18.68 -23.30 15.82
N GLY A 577 -19.45 -24.35 15.61
CA GLY A 577 -19.58 -25.00 14.32
C GLY A 577 -19.94 -24.01 13.20
N ALA A 578 -19.38 -24.24 12.01
CA ALA A 578 -19.73 -23.46 10.82
C ALA A 578 -21.24 -23.61 10.53
N PRO A 579 -21.94 -22.53 10.15
CA PRO A 579 -23.30 -22.68 9.63
C PRO A 579 -23.26 -23.57 8.39
N GLN A 580 -23.99 -24.68 8.42
CA GLN A 580 -24.28 -25.48 7.24
C GLN A 580 -25.20 -24.65 6.34
N GLY A 581 -24.74 -24.31 5.15
CA GLY A 581 -25.49 -23.60 4.13
C GLY A 581 -24.67 -23.43 2.88
#